data_75c2488697e0ec8be5d46095f09fb357
#
_entry.id   75c2488697e0ec8be5d46095f09fb357
#
_cell.length_a   1.000
_cell.length_b   1.000
_cell.length_c   1.000
_cell.angle_alpha   90.00
_cell.angle_beta   90.00
_cell.angle_gamma   90.00
#
_symmetry.space_group_name_H-M   'P 1'
#
loop_
_entity.id
_entity.type
_entity.pdbx_description
1 polymer ?
#
loop_
_entity_poly.entity_id
_entity_poly.type
_entity_poly.pdbx_seq_one_letter_code
_entity_poly.pdbx_strand_id
1 'polypeptide(L)'
;MLAGWKRFEGKHFVVRCKPGIDEALAAWMPQALDAMQGDVTEWLGHVPAQPTVIELHPDHKSLAVRITGMPWIHTMAASTGPLIALEAPRDGAPQLHLGTYDWLAVLRHEFVHTVSLEQTRNRIPHWFTEALATRLEGRPRTWDTVQLLAQALDTDALFDLDAINVAFVRPKRKTDRAQAYAQGAWMVEFIEKEWGRARVLDLLAHYRDGMREQAAFAEVLGIGRDEFMQRFRAHAVRDARAWGMLAEPSMATFVEEIRTGRKADGEDASTGPVRIDDALLAALLAKHPDHPDLLELWLRRALKDDAAPGPDAAARLAKYSSIRPADPWPHRVLAKAALDAGDRAAAVPHLEALDEASDNDANFAKELARIERSRRNPKRALEHATRAARIEAYDPATREFAAAIAVEAGDLQAARLHVEALTKLEPSVERHRQRLAKVDEMIARRAAP
;
A
#
# COMPACT_ATOMS: atom_id res chain seq x y z
N MET A 1 4.06 -28.28 -16.62
CA MET A 1 3.33 -27.56 -15.55
C MET A 1 2.26 -26.63 -16.11
N LEU A 2 2.48 -25.94 -17.24
CA LEU A 2 1.52 -24.96 -17.83
C LEU A 2 0.71 -25.51 -19.02
N ALA A 3 0.78 -26.82 -19.31
CA ALA A 3 -0.02 -27.42 -20.35
C ALA A 3 -1.51 -27.28 -20.07
N GLY A 4 -2.30 -26.79 -21.04
CA GLY A 4 -3.72 -26.57 -20.91
C GLY A 4 -4.14 -25.27 -20.20
N TRP A 5 -3.20 -24.39 -19.85
CA TRP A 5 -3.55 -23.07 -19.32
C TRP A 5 -4.19 -22.21 -20.41
N LYS A 6 -5.22 -21.46 -20.02
CA LYS A 6 -5.83 -20.44 -20.89
C LYS A 6 -4.99 -19.20 -20.96
N ARG A 7 -5.12 -18.47 -22.06
CA ARG A 7 -4.37 -17.26 -22.37
C ARG A 7 -5.34 -16.13 -22.67
N PHE A 8 -5.08 -14.95 -22.06
CA PHE A 8 -5.80 -13.71 -22.27
C PHE A 8 -4.78 -12.66 -22.69
N GLU A 9 -5.03 -11.98 -23.80
CA GLU A 9 -4.08 -11.06 -24.42
C GLU A 9 -4.54 -9.61 -24.26
N GLY A 10 -3.64 -8.76 -23.79
CA GLY A 10 -3.70 -7.30 -23.85
C GLY A 10 -2.67 -6.78 -24.84
N LYS A 11 -2.50 -5.47 -24.86
CA LYS A 11 -1.51 -4.79 -25.72
C LYS A 11 -0.08 -5.03 -25.22
N HIS A 12 0.12 -4.96 -23.90
CA HIS A 12 1.42 -5.04 -23.25
C HIS A 12 1.58 -6.25 -22.31
N PHE A 13 0.48 -6.97 -22.06
CA PHE A 13 0.46 -8.09 -21.13
C PHE A 13 -0.23 -9.32 -21.73
N VAL A 14 0.27 -10.47 -21.33
CA VAL A 14 -0.35 -11.77 -21.63
C VAL A 14 -0.60 -12.47 -20.30
N VAL A 15 -1.85 -12.71 -19.95
CA VAL A 15 -2.21 -13.41 -18.71
C VAL A 15 -2.49 -14.88 -19.00
N ARG A 16 -1.96 -15.76 -18.16
CA ARG A 16 -2.17 -17.22 -18.21
C ARG A 16 -2.74 -17.69 -16.89
N CYS A 17 -3.77 -18.54 -16.93
CA CYS A 17 -4.32 -19.18 -15.74
C CYS A 17 -4.78 -20.61 -16.03
N LYS A 18 -4.99 -21.40 -14.99
CA LYS A 18 -5.72 -22.67 -15.12
C LYS A 18 -7.16 -22.41 -15.56
N PRO A 19 -7.75 -23.27 -16.42
CA PRO A 19 -9.19 -23.20 -16.70
C PRO A 19 -10.02 -23.33 -15.42
N GLY A 20 -11.11 -22.57 -15.33
CA GLY A 20 -12.05 -22.60 -14.22
C GLY A 20 -12.25 -21.21 -13.58
N ILE A 21 -12.29 -21.18 -12.25
CA ILE A 21 -12.64 -19.97 -11.47
C ILE A 21 -11.64 -18.81 -11.70
N ASP A 22 -10.37 -19.10 -11.97
CA ASP A 22 -9.35 -18.07 -12.19
C ASP A 22 -9.57 -17.27 -13.47
N GLU A 23 -10.36 -17.80 -14.41
CA GLU A 23 -10.77 -17.06 -15.61
C GLU A 23 -11.55 -15.78 -15.26
N ALA A 24 -12.25 -15.76 -14.10
CA ALA A 24 -12.99 -14.60 -13.63
C ALA A 24 -12.09 -13.37 -13.39
N LEU A 25 -10.85 -13.59 -12.97
CA LEU A 25 -9.87 -12.53 -12.78
C LEU A 25 -8.99 -12.36 -14.02
N ALA A 26 -8.49 -13.46 -14.60
CA ALA A 26 -7.56 -13.44 -15.72
C ALA A 26 -8.11 -12.70 -16.96
N ALA A 27 -9.41 -12.73 -17.18
CA ALA A 27 -10.05 -12.00 -18.28
C ALA A 27 -10.02 -10.47 -18.07
N TRP A 28 -10.00 -9.99 -16.83
CA TRP A 28 -9.94 -8.57 -16.48
C TRP A 28 -8.51 -8.01 -16.52
N MET A 29 -7.54 -8.81 -16.09
CA MET A 29 -6.17 -8.36 -15.88
C MET A 29 -5.53 -7.64 -17.06
N PRO A 30 -5.61 -8.10 -18.33
CA PRO A 30 -4.93 -7.43 -19.43
C PRO A 30 -5.33 -5.96 -19.59
N GLN A 31 -6.63 -5.67 -19.54
CA GLN A 31 -7.14 -4.30 -19.67
C GLN A 31 -6.68 -3.39 -18.52
N ALA A 32 -6.73 -3.88 -17.28
CA ALA A 32 -6.34 -3.11 -16.11
C ALA A 32 -4.82 -2.86 -16.09
N LEU A 33 -4.02 -3.85 -16.51
CA LEU A 33 -2.56 -3.74 -16.59
C LEU A 33 -2.12 -2.81 -17.72
N ASP A 34 -2.77 -2.89 -18.89
CA ASP A 34 -2.50 -1.98 -20.02
C ASP A 34 -2.79 -0.52 -19.64
N ALA A 35 -3.79 -0.27 -18.79
CA ALA A 35 -4.10 1.08 -18.28
C ALA A 35 -3.05 1.56 -17.25
N MET A 36 -2.46 0.65 -16.45
CA MET A 36 -1.49 0.96 -15.39
C MET A 36 -0.07 1.17 -15.92
N GLN A 37 0.30 0.45 -16.99
CA GLN A 37 1.71 0.35 -17.42
C GLN A 37 2.32 1.69 -17.81
N GLY A 38 1.51 2.62 -18.36
CA GLY A 38 1.97 3.93 -18.83
C GLY A 38 2.69 4.73 -17.76
N ASP A 39 2.10 4.80 -16.57
CA ASP A 39 2.67 5.53 -15.43
C ASP A 39 4.06 5.02 -15.04
N VAL A 40 4.24 3.69 -15.00
CA VAL A 40 5.50 3.05 -14.62
C VAL A 40 6.57 3.26 -15.70
N THR A 41 6.21 3.02 -16.96
CA THR A 41 7.16 3.16 -18.09
C THR A 41 7.54 4.60 -18.36
N GLU A 42 6.63 5.55 -18.20
CA GLU A 42 6.91 6.98 -18.29
C GLU A 42 7.85 7.42 -17.16
N TRP A 43 7.58 6.95 -15.94
CA TRP A 43 8.44 7.30 -14.81
C TRP A 43 9.85 6.73 -14.97
N LEU A 44 10.01 5.46 -15.38
CA LEU A 44 11.31 4.82 -15.56
C LEU A 44 11.99 5.20 -16.89
N GLY A 45 11.27 5.81 -17.83
CA GLY A 45 11.79 6.17 -19.14
C GLY A 45 12.15 4.94 -20.02
N HIS A 46 11.50 3.79 -19.75
CA HIS A 46 11.77 2.54 -20.47
C HIS A 46 10.48 1.73 -20.66
N VAL A 47 10.29 1.20 -21.87
CA VAL A 47 9.17 0.31 -22.20
C VAL A 47 9.74 -1.06 -22.52
N PRO A 48 9.27 -2.13 -21.88
CA PRO A 48 9.71 -3.50 -22.18
C PRO A 48 9.54 -3.86 -23.67
N ALA A 49 10.56 -4.50 -24.23
CA ALA A 49 10.58 -4.82 -25.66
C ALA A 49 9.55 -5.88 -26.07
N GLN A 50 9.11 -6.69 -25.13
CA GLN A 50 8.13 -7.76 -25.33
C GLN A 50 6.99 -7.62 -24.32
N PRO A 51 5.78 -8.12 -24.63
CA PRO A 51 4.70 -8.19 -23.66
C PRO A 51 5.09 -8.98 -22.42
N THR A 52 4.78 -8.44 -21.24
CA THR A 52 5.01 -9.10 -19.96
C THR A 52 4.02 -10.26 -19.77
N VAL A 53 4.50 -11.42 -19.41
CA VAL A 53 3.66 -12.58 -19.15
C VAL A 53 3.30 -12.65 -17.66
N ILE A 54 2.00 -12.70 -17.36
CA ILE A 54 1.48 -12.93 -16.00
C ILE A 54 1.01 -14.39 -15.89
N GLU A 55 1.53 -15.13 -14.93
CA GLU A 55 1.05 -16.46 -14.56
C GLU A 55 0.23 -16.37 -13.28
N LEU A 56 -1.09 -16.51 -13.38
CA LEU A 56 -2.00 -16.52 -12.24
C LEU A 56 -2.11 -17.92 -11.66
N HIS A 57 -1.50 -18.14 -10.52
CA HIS A 57 -1.49 -19.42 -9.83
C HIS A 57 -2.66 -19.56 -8.86
N PRO A 58 -3.32 -20.74 -8.77
CA PRO A 58 -4.52 -20.91 -7.96
C PRO A 58 -4.28 -20.88 -6.46
N ASP A 59 -3.06 -21.11 -6.00
CA ASP A 59 -2.67 -21.19 -4.60
C ASP A 59 -1.17 -20.90 -4.42
N HIS A 60 -0.76 -20.52 -3.17
CA HIS A 60 0.62 -20.15 -2.90
C HIS A 60 1.62 -21.31 -3.08
N LYS A 61 1.21 -22.57 -2.88
CA LYS A 61 2.11 -23.72 -3.06
C LYS A 61 2.50 -23.89 -4.51
N SER A 62 1.52 -23.76 -5.42
CA SER A 62 1.79 -23.84 -6.86
C SER A 62 2.67 -22.67 -7.33
N LEU A 63 2.44 -21.47 -6.78
CA LEU A 63 3.29 -20.30 -7.00
C LEU A 63 4.71 -20.54 -6.48
N ALA A 64 4.85 -20.94 -5.22
CA ALA A 64 6.14 -21.16 -4.56
C ALA A 64 6.98 -22.21 -5.30
N VAL A 65 6.37 -23.35 -5.70
CA VAL A 65 7.04 -24.39 -6.52
C VAL A 65 7.45 -23.83 -7.88
N ARG A 66 6.63 -22.97 -8.49
CA ARG A 66 6.94 -22.35 -9.78
C ARG A 66 8.18 -21.47 -9.73
N ILE A 67 8.32 -20.68 -8.65
CA ILE A 67 9.38 -19.67 -8.53
C ILE A 67 10.66 -20.26 -7.94
N THR A 68 10.53 -21.12 -6.91
CA THR A 68 11.66 -21.57 -6.09
C THR A 68 11.88 -23.08 -6.07
N GLY A 69 10.90 -23.87 -6.53
CA GLY A 69 10.86 -25.32 -6.32
C GLY A 69 10.48 -25.74 -4.89
N MET A 70 10.21 -24.79 -3.98
CA MET A 70 10.01 -25.05 -2.55
C MET A 70 8.60 -24.63 -2.12
N PRO A 71 7.68 -25.57 -1.81
CA PRO A 71 6.26 -25.28 -1.58
C PRO A 71 5.95 -24.53 -0.28
N TRP A 72 6.94 -24.32 0.58
CA TRP A 72 6.80 -23.62 1.88
C TRP A 72 7.23 -22.15 1.86
N ILE A 73 7.65 -21.63 0.72
CA ILE A 73 7.98 -20.21 0.58
C ILE A 73 6.67 -19.43 0.45
N HIS A 74 6.48 -18.45 1.33
CA HIS A 74 5.33 -17.55 1.32
C HIS A 74 5.69 -16.26 0.58
N THR A 75 5.11 -16.08 -0.61
CA THR A 75 5.16 -14.83 -1.38
C THR A 75 3.87 -14.69 -2.19
N MET A 76 3.40 -13.46 -2.38
CA MET A 76 2.19 -13.18 -3.16
C MET A 76 2.48 -13.17 -4.66
N ALA A 77 3.67 -12.70 -5.05
CA ALA A 77 4.11 -12.63 -6.43
C ALA A 77 5.64 -12.64 -6.51
N ALA A 78 6.16 -12.80 -7.71
CA ALA A 78 7.57 -12.58 -8.02
C ALA A 78 7.76 -12.32 -9.52
N SER A 79 8.60 -11.32 -9.84
CA SER A 79 9.06 -11.04 -11.19
C SER A 79 10.40 -11.73 -11.48
N THR A 80 10.52 -12.30 -12.67
CA THR A 80 11.79 -12.83 -13.20
C THR A 80 12.22 -12.06 -14.46
N GLY A 81 11.83 -10.78 -14.56
CA GLY A 81 11.97 -9.96 -15.76
C GLY A 81 10.71 -10.06 -16.63
N PRO A 82 10.71 -10.74 -17.78
CA PRO A 82 9.56 -10.75 -18.70
C PRO A 82 8.36 -11.59 -18.20
N LEU A 83 8.50 -12.27 -17.07
CA LEU A 83 7.45 -13.09 -16.48
C LEU A 83 7.24 -12.71 -15.01
N ILE A 84 5.99 -12.49 -14.66
CA ILE A 84 5.52 -12.28 -13.28
C ILE A 84 4.60 -13.46 -12.92
N ALA A 85 4.88 -14.14 -11.84
CA ALA A 85 4.00 -15.16 -11.27
C ALA A 85 3.28 -14.57 -10.05
N LEU A 86 1.96 -14.76 -9.97
CA LEU A 86 1.08 -14.21 -8.96
C LEU A 86 0.18 -15.29 -8.38
N GLU A 87 -0.05 -15.31 -7.07
CA GLU A 87 -1.13 -16.09 -6.47
C GLU A 87 -2.48 -15.40 -6.70
N ALA A 88 -3.52 -16.19 -6.93
CA ALA A 88 -4.89 -15.67 -7.01
C ALA A 88 -5.34 -15.11 -5.64
N PRO A 89 -5.80 -13.83 -5.57
CA PRO A 89 -6.19 -13.17 -4.30
C PRO A 89 -7.54 -13.68 -3.81
N ARG A 90 -7.55 -14.86 -3.21
CA ARG A 90 -8.74 -15.56 -2.73
C ARG A 90 -8.72 -15.76 -1.22
N ASP A 91 -9.90 -15.66 -0.63
CA ASP A 91 -10.13 -16.21 0.70
C ASP A 91 -10.08 -17.74 0.67
N GLY A 92 -9.66 -18.32 1.76
CA GLY A 92 -9.58 -19.76 1.90
C GLY A 92 -8.77 -20.21 3.11
N ALA A 93 -8.45 -21.49 3.14
CA ALA A 93 -7.60 -22.04 4.19
C ALA A 93 -6.21 -21.35 4.17
N PRO A 94 -5.71 -20.80 5.30
CA PRO A 94 -4.43 -20.09 5.35
C PRO A 94 -3.21 -20.92 4.89
N GLN A 95 -3.37 -22.24 4.82
CA GLN A 95 -2.35 -23.16 4.30
C GLN A 95 -2.29 -23.21 2.78
N LEU A 96 -3.29 -22.63 2.10
CA LEU A 96 -3.42 -22.64 0.64
C LEU A 96 -3.45 -21.24 0.04
N HIS A 97 -4.00 -20.26 0.78
CA HIS A 97 -4.23 -18.92 0.29
C HIS A 97 -3.68 -17.87 1.25
N LEU A 98 -3.10 -16.80 0.70
CA LEU A 98 -2.63 -15.64 1.46
C LEU A 98 -3.75 -14.63 1.77
N GLY A 99 -4.96 -14.88 1.26
CA GLY A 99 -6.13 -14.03 1.45
C GLY A 99 -6.38 -13.07 0.29
N THR A 100 -7.29 -12.11 0.52
CA THR A 100 -7.61 -11.07 -0.45
C THR A 100 -6.62 -9.91 -0.37
N TYR A 101 -6.30 -9.31 -1.51
CA TYR A 101 -5.43 -8.13 -1.62
C TYR A 101 -5.66 -7.43 -2.97
N ASP A 102 -5.28 -6.15 -3.06
CA ASP A 102 -5.32 -5.42 -4.34
C ASP A 102 -4.26 -5.97 -5.30
N TRP A 103 -4.67 -6.92 -6.13
CA TRP A 103 -3.81 -7.60 -7.09
C TRP A 103 -3.15 -6.65 -8.10
N LEU A 104 -3.80 -5.52 -8.42
CA LEU A 104 -3.23 -4.56 -9.37
C LEU A 104 -2.05 -3.80 -8.75
N ALA A 105 -2.12 -3.47 -7.46
CA ALA A 105 -1.02 -2.84 -6.73
C ALA A 105 0.19 -3.78 -6.63
N VAL A 106 -0.05 -5.07 -6.32
CA VAL A 106 1.02 -6.08 -6.31
C VAL A 106 1.64 -6.24 -7.70
N LEU A 107 0.82 -6.31 -8.75
CA LEU A 107 1.35 -6.40 -10.12
C LEU A 107 2.05 -5.13 -10.58
N ARG A 108 1.67 -3.95 -10.08
CA ARG A 108 2.41 -2.71 -10.32
C ARG A 108 3.82 -2.77 -9.74
N HIS A 109 3.96 -3.26 -8.51
CA HIS A 109 5.27 -3.52 -7.88
C HIS A 109 6.13 -4.45 -8.73
N GLU A 110 5.58 -5.61 -9.10
CA GLU A 110 6.29 -6.61 -9.90
C GLU A 110 6.63 -6.11 -11.31
N PHE A 111 5.79 -5.26 -11.88
CA PHE A 111 6.04 -4.68 -13.19
C PHE A 111 7.19 -3.66 -13.16
N VAL A 112 7.39 -2.95 -12.05
CA VAL A 112 8.57 -2.08 -11.86
C VAL A 112 9.84 -2.92 -11.92
N HIS A 113 9.87 -4.13 -11.35
CA HIS A 113 10.99 -5.05 -11.51
C HIS A 113 11.18 -5.45 -12.96
N THR A 114 10.11 -5.80 -13.69
CA THR A 114 10.20 -6.14 -15.12
C THR A 114 10.88 -5.03 -15.90
N VAL A 115 10.45 -3.77 -15.70
CA VAL A 115 11.00 -2.61 -16.41
C VAL A 115 12.44 -2.33 -16.00
N SER A 116 12.72 -2.25 -14.69
CA SER A 116 14.05 -1.87 -14.16
C SER A 116 15.12 -2.94 -14.44
N LEU A 117 14.77 -4.21 -14.38
CA LEU A 117 15.68 -5.32 -14.69
C LEU A 117 16.03 -5.34 -16.19
N GLU A 118 15.05 -5.17 -17.09
CA GLU A 118 15.32 -5.08 -18.53
C GLU A 118 16.16 -3.84 -18.85
N GLN A 119 15.77 -2.66 -18.35
CA GLN A 119 16.46 -1.40 -18.54
C GLN A 119 17.94 -1.46 -18.14
N THR A 120 18.24 -2.17 -17.06
CA THR A 120 19.60 -2.29 -16.50
C THR A 120 20.32 -3.57 -16.91
N ARG A 121 19.75 -4.42 -17.76
CA ARG A 121 20.28 -5.72 -18.13
C ARG A 121 20.60 -6.60 -16.91
N ASN A 122 19.69 -6.60 -15.92
CA ASN A 122 19.82 -7.31 -14.64
C ASN A 122 21.07 -6.90 -13.80
N ARG A 123 21.54 -5.64 -13.91
CA ARG A 123 22.73 -5.16 -13.19
C ARG A 123 22.38 -4.16 -12.08
N ILE A 124 21.10 -3.84 -11.90
CA ILE A 124 20.62 -2.99 -10.81
C ILE A 124 20.90 -3.66 -9.45
N PRO A 125 21.40 -2.93 -8.43
CA PRO A 125 21.47 -3.47 -7.07
C PRO A 125 20.12 -3.95 -6.57
N HIS A 126 20.09 -5.07 -5.84
CA HIS A 126 18.84 -5.67 -5.36
C HIS A 126 17.99 -4.69 -4.53
N TRP A 127 18.63 -4.02 -3.56
CA TRP A 127 17.92 -3.02 -2.75
C TRP A 127 17.30 -1.90 -3.59
N PHE A 128 17.97 -1.49 -4.69
CA PHE A 128 17.53 -0.36 -5.49
C PHE A 128 16.32 -0.72 -6.36
N THR A 129 16.25 -1.94 -6.92
CA THR A 129 15.06 -2.40 -7.64
C THR A 129 13.86 -2.56 -6.71
N GLU A 130 14.05 -3.08 -5.49
CA GLU A 130 13.00 -3.18 -4.47
C GLU A 130 12.54 -1.79 -4.00
N ALA A 131 13.48 -0.87 -3.82
CA ALA A 131 13.20 0.51 -3.45
C ALA A 131 12.35 1.24 -4.51
N LEU A 132 12.70 1.06 -5.79
CA LEU A 132 11.92 1.60 -6.91
C LEU A 132 10.52 0.97 -6.98
N ALA A 133 10.42 -0.35 -6.82
CA ALA A 133 9.15 -1.04 -6.85
C ALA A 133 8.21 -0.54 -5.74
N THR A 134 8.70 -0.48 -4.50
CA THR A 134 7.94 0.07 -3.36
C THR A 134 7.58 1.56 -3.55
N ARG A 135 8.52 2.37 -4.05
CA ARG A 135 8.28 3.81 -4.30
C ARG A 135 7.20 4.03 -5.37
N LEU A 136 7.16 3.18 -6.39
CA LEU A 136 6.25 3.31 -7.53
C LEU A 136 4.92 2.54 -7.38
N GLU A 137 4.67 1.89 -6.24
CA GLU A 137 3.34 1.38 -5.89
C GLU A 137 2.27 2.49 -5.92
N GLY A 138 2.69 3.73 -5.67
CA GLY A 138 1.82 4.90 -5.72
C GLY A 138 0.91 5.02 -4.49
N ARG A 139 1.31 4.46 -3.36
CA ARG A 139 0.56 4.48 -2.10
C ARG A 139 1.29 5.26 -1.02
N PRO A 140 0.54 5.91 -0.09
CA PRO A 140 1.13 6.52 1.08
C PRO A 140 1.75 5.45 2.00
N ARG A 141 2.75 5.85 2.80
CA ARG A 141 3.27 4.99 3.85
C ARG A 141 2.18 4.68 4.86
N THR A 142 2.06 3.39 5.21
CA THR A 142 1.15 2.97 6.28
C THR A 142 1.69 3.45 7.65
N TRP A 143 0.81 3.50 8.63
CA TRP A 143 1.19 3.85 10.01
C TRP A 143 2.25 2.92 10.58
N ASP A 144 2.11 1.61 10.37
CA ASP A 144 3.08 0.61 10.80
C ASP A 144 4.45 0.86 10.16
N THR A 145 4.48 1.25 8.90
CA THR A 145 5.72 1.61 8.19
C THR A 145 6.36 2.87 8.79
N VAL A 146 5.58 3.90 9.08
CA VAL A 146 6.07 5.14 9.71
C VAL A 146 6.65 4.85 11.08
N GLN A 147 5.95 4.06 11.92
CA GLN A 147 6.43 3.64 13.24
C GLN A 147 7.72 2.83 13.15
N LEU A 148 7.80 1.87 12.22
CA LEU A 148 8.97 1.03 12.00
C LEU A 148 10.21 1.85 11.63
N LEU A 149 10.06 2.79 10.70
CA LEU A 149 11.16 3.66 10.26
C LEU A 149 11.61 4.64 11.35
N ALA A 150 10.65 5.24 12.07
CA ALA A 150 10.95 6.13 13.19
C ALA A 150 11.69 5.40 14.33
N GLN A 151 11.25 4.18 14.66
CA GLN A 151 11.93 3.34 15.65
C GLN A 151 13.34 2.96 15.19
N ALA A 152 13.53 2.58 13.92
CA ALA A 152 14.83 2.25 13.38
C ALA A 152 15.79 3.46 13.41
N LEU A 153 15.25 4.66 13.19
CA LEU A 153 16.02 5.90 13.27
C LEU A 153 16.40 6.24 14.72
N ASP A 154 15.46 6.17 15.65
CA ASP A 154 15.64 6.48 17.09
C ASP A 154 16.65 5.54 17.76
N THR A 155 16.66 4.27 17.37
CA THR A 155 17.55 3.23 17.91
C THR A 155 18.85 3.05 17.10
N ASP A 156 19.15 3.94 16.17
CA ASP A 156 20.32 3.85 15.24
C ASP A 156 20.39 2.51 14.48
N ALA A 157 19.22 1.95 14.14
CA ALA A 157 19.07 0.66 13.47
C ALA A 157 18.73 0.77 11.97
N LEU A 158 18.92 1.95 11.35
CA LEU A 158 18.82 2.07 9.89
C LEU A 158 19.95 1.27 9.23
N PHE A 159 19.58 0.54 8.19
CA PHE A 159 20.56 -0.23 7.40
C PHE A 159 21.47 0.70 6.61
N ASP A 160 22.75 0.34 6.50
CA ASP A 160 23.63 0.85 5.44
C ASP A 160 23.33 0.13 4.10
N LEU A 161 23.99 0.56 3.03
CA LEU A 161 23.76 0.04 1.68
C LEU A 161 24.22 -1.42 1.47
N ASP A 162 25.03 -1.97 2.37
CA ASP A 162 25.42 -3.37 2.34
C ASP A 162 24.44 -4.22 3.18
N ALA A 163 24.12 -3.75 4.38
CA ALA A 163 23.20 -4.44 5.29
C ALA A 163 21.79 -4.56 4.73
N ILE A 164 21.30 -3.55 3.99
CA ILE A 164 19.96 -3.56 3.42
C ILE A 164 19.78 -4.71 2.42
N ASN A 165 20.77 -5.01 1.58
CA ASN A 165 20.72 -6.15 0.66
C ASN A 165 20.60 -7.48 1.41
N VAL A 166 21.30 -7.60 2.56
CA VAL A 166 21.22 -8.80 3.40
C VAL A 166 19.86 -8.92 4.07
N ALA A 167 19.25 -7.81 4.49
CA ALA A 167 17.96 -7.78 5.17
C ALA A 167 16.80 -8.32 4.27
N PHE A 168 16.86 -8.11 2.96
CA PHE A 168 15.91 -8.72 2.02
C PHE A 168 16.00 -10.24 1.95
N VAL A 169 17.22 -10.79 1.91
CA VAL A 169 17.47 -12.20 1.60
C VAL A 169 17.58 -13.06 2.86
N ARG A 170 18.23 -12.51 3.90
CA ARG A 170 18.51 -13.19 5.18
C ARG A 170 18.19 -12.29 6.38
N PRO A 171 16.90 -11.96 6.59
CA PRO A 171 16.49 -11.12 7.71
C PRO A 171 16.89 -11.76 9.04
N LYS A 172 17.45 -10.98 9.95
CA LYS A 172 17.81 -11.42 11.32
C LYS A 172 16.61 -11.23 12.27
N ARG A 173 15.84 -10.16 12.09
CA ARG A 173 14.61 -9.86 12.83
C ARG A 173 13.40 -10.04 11.91
N LYS A 174 12.24 -10.30 12.47
CA LYS A 174 10.98 -10.43 11.70
C LYS A 174 10.64 -9.17 10.89
N THR A 175 11.06 -8.01 11.38
CA THR A 175 10.80 -6.70 10.79
C THR A 175 11.83 -6.25 9.75
N ASP A 176 12.99 -6.93 9.65
CA ASP A 176 14.10 -6.46 8.80
C ASP A 176 13.71 -6.32 7.34
N ARG A 177 12.96 -7.28 6.80
CA ARG A 177 12.51 -7.22 5.40
C ARG A 177 11.56 -6.05 5.16
N ALA A 178 10.56 -5.85 6.03
CA ALA A 178 9.65 -4.71 5.94
C ALA A 178 10.40 -3.38 6.07
N GLN A 179 11.36 -3.29 6.99
CA GLN A 179 12.24 -2.12 7.12
C GLN A 179 13.07 -1.89 5.86
N ALA A 180 13.61 -2.94 5.23
CA ALA A 180 14.42 -2.81 4.02
C ALA A 180 13.61 -2.25 2.84
N TYR A 181 12.38 -2.72 2.62
CA TYR A 181 11.45 -2.17 1.64
C TYR A 181 11.17 -0.68 1.91
N ALA A 182 10.74 -0.38 3.11
CA ALA A 182 10.35 0.98 3.50
C ALA A 182 11.53 1.96 3.47
N GLN A 183 12.68 1.57 4.01
CA GLN A 183 13.89 2.39 4.01
C GLN A 183 14.45 2.57 2.59
N GLY A 184 14.42 1.53 1.77
CA GLY A 184 14.84 1.61 0.37
C GLY A 184 14.02 2.64 -0.39
N ALA A 185 12.69 2.55 -0.32
CA ALA A 185 11.79 3.54 -0.93
C ALA A 185 12.09 4.97 -0.43
N TRP A 186 12.32 5.14 0.87
CA TRP A 186 12.68 6.42 1.47
C TRP A 186 14.02 6.97 0.96
N MET A 187 15.01 6.11 0.74
CA MET A 187 16.29 6.52 0.12
C MET A 187 16.11 6.96 -1.33
N VAL A 188 15.23 6.30 -2.12
CA VAL A 188 14.90 6.76 -3.48
C VAL A 188 14.19 8.11 -3.46
N GLU A 189 13.23 8.33 -2.57
CA GLU A 189 12.57 9.62 -2.39
C GLU A 189 13.57 10.72 -1.98
N PHE A 190 14.55 10.38 -1.14
CA PHE A 190 15.63 11.29 -0.79
C PHE A 190 16.47 11.68 -2.01
N ILE A 191 16.82 10.71 -2.89
CA ILE A 191 17.52 11.00 -4.15
C ILE A 191 16.68 11.92 -5.03
N GLU A 192 15.37 11.63 -5.19
CA GLU A 192 14.45 12.46 -5.97
C GLU A 192 14.40 13.91 -5.45
N LYS A 193 14.36 14.08 -4.13
CA LYS A 193 14.23 15.38 -3.48
C LYS A 193 15.50 16.22 -3.56
N GLU A 194 16.68 15.61 -3.36
CA GLU A 194 17.96 16.33 -3.31
C GLU A 194 18.57 16.57 -4.70
N TRP A 195 18.41 15.61 -5.62
CA TRP A 195 19.06 15.65 -6.94
C TRP A 195 18.08 15.58 -8.12
N GLY A 196 16.82 15.30 -7.85
CA GLY A 196 15.79 15.14 -8.87
C GLY A 196 15.70 13.74 -9.46
N ARG A 197 14.53 13.40 -10.00
CA ARG A 197 14.26 12.12 -10.67
C ARG A 197 15.28 11.77 -11.75
N ALA A 198 15.78 12.75 -12.49
CA ALA A 198 16.76 12.53 -13.56
C ALA A 198 17.99 11.77 -13.06
N ARG A 199 18.44 12.02 -11.83
CA ARG A 199 19.58 11.31 -11.25
C ARG A 199 19.30 9.86 -10.90
N VAL A 200 18.05 9.53 -10.57
CA VAL A 200 17.62 8.12 -10.43
C VAL A 200 17.76 7.40 -11.77
N LEU A 201 17.33 8.04 -12.88
CA LEU A 201 17.46 7.48 -14.22
C LEU A 201 18.93 7.38 -14.68
N ASP A 202 19.77 8.36 -14.34
CA ASP A 202 21.21 8.31 -14.61
C ASP A 202 21.88 7.13 -13.86
N LEU A 203 21.49 6.87 -12.60
CA LEU A 203 21.96 5.68 -11.86
C LEU A 203 21.59 4.39 -12.58
N LEU A 204 20.35 4.26 -13.06
CA LEU A 204 19.92 3.09 -13.85
C LEU A 204 20.74 2.92 -15.12
N ALA A 205 21.06 4.02 -15.84
CA ALA A 205 21.89 3.98 -17.03
C ALA A 205 23.32 3.51 -16.70
N HIS A 206 23.92 3.99 -15.62
CA HIS A 206 25.26 3.58 -15.18
C HIS A 206 25.29 2.09 -14.76
N TYR A 207 24.26 1.61 -14.06
CA TYR A 207 24.12 0.17 -13.74
C TYR A 207 24.00 -0.67 -15.02
N ARG A 208 23.19 -0.24 -16.00
CA ARG A 208 23.11 -0.89 -17.31
C ARG A 208 24.47 -1.07 -17.97
N ASP A 209 25.32 -0.04 -17.87
CA ASP A 209 26.65 -0.04 -18.48
C ASP A 209 27.71 -0.76 -17.64
N GLY A 210 27.29 -1.36 -16.48
CA GLY A 210 28.12 -2.22 -15.62
C GLY A 210 28.89 -1.48 -14.55
N MET A 211 28.59 -0.20 -14.32
CA MET A 211 29.21 0.56 -13.23
C MET A 211 28.74 0.01 -11.88
N ARG A 212 29.67 -0.13 -10.93
CA ARG A 212 29.33 -0.54 -9.56
C ARG A 212 28.77 0.65 -8.77
N GLU A 213 27.92 0.37 -7.81
CA GLU A 213 27.18 1.36 -7.01
C GLU A 213 28.08 2.46 -6.42
N GLN A 214 29.26 2.11 -5.86
CA GLN A 214 30.20 3.08 -5.31
C GLN A 214 30.62 4.13 -6.35
N ALA A 215 30.94 3.70 -7.57
CA ALA A 215 31.35 4.58 -8.65
C ALA A 215 30.15 5.37 -9.23
N ALA A 216 29.00 4.71 -9.37
CA ALA A 216 27.79 5.35 -9.88
C ALA A 216 27.31 6.49 -8.95
N PHE A 217 27.37 6.30 -7.62
CA PHE A 217 27.04 7.36 -6.66
C PHE A 217 28.01 8.55 -6.78
N ALA A 218 29.31 8.27 -6.85
CA ALA A 218 30.30 9.34 -7.01
C ALA A 218 30.11 10.13 -8.30
N GLU A 219 29.81 9.46 -9.41
CA GLU A 219 29.67 10.10 -10.72
C GLU A 219 28.32 10.84 -10.86
N VAL A 220 27.22 10.21 -10.42
CA VAL A 220 25.86 10.73 -10.63
C VAL A 220 25.44 11.71 -9.54
N LEU A 221 25.72 11.39 -8.26
CA LEU A 221 25.31 12.20 -7.11
C LEU A 221 26.42 13.15 -6.62
N GLY A 222 27.68 12.96 -7.09
CA GLY A 222 28.84 13.74 -6.67
C GLY A 222 29.31 13.42 -5.26
N ILE A 223 28.83 12.32 -4.65
CA ILE A 223 29.16 11.91 -3.27
C ILE A 223 29.36 10.39 -3.18
N GLY A 224 30.13 9.94 -2.20
CA GLY A 224 30.29 8.52 -1.89
C GLY A 224 29.12 7.94 -1.10
N ARG A 225 29.08 6.60 -0.98
CA ARG A 225 28.02 5.87 -0.26
C ARG A 225 27.90 6.27 1.22
N ASP A 226 29.03 6.48 1.90
CA ASP A 226 29.05 6.87 3.33
C ASP A 226 28.47 8.28 3.53
N GLU A 227 28.86 9.22 2.69
CA GLU A 227 28.31 10.58 2.71
C GLU A 227 26.83 10.57 2.34
N PHE A 228 26.40 9.74 1.38
CA PHE A 228 25.00 9.55 1.06
C PHE A 228 24.21 9.10 2.29
N MET A 229 24.67 8.08 3.01
CA MET A 229 24.00 7.58 4.21
C MET A 229 23.98 8.62 5.34
N GLN A 230 25.04 9.42 5.49
CA GLN A 230 25.07 10.52 6.47
C GLN A 230 24.00 11.59 6.13
N ARG A 231 23.95 12.02 4.86
CA ARG A 231 22.96 13.00 4.41
C ARG A 231 21.53 12.44 4.50
N PHE A 232 21.34 11.16 4.13
CA PHE A 232 20.06 10.48 4.27
C PHE A 232 19.59 10.43 5.72
N ARG A 233 20.45 10.10 6.69
CA ARG A 233 20.10 10.12 8.11
C ARG A 233 19.64 11.51 8.58
N ALA A 234 20.33 12.55 8.18
CA ALA A 234 19.93 13.92 8.49
C ALA A 234 18.57 14.30 7.85
N HIS A 235 18.33 13.82 6.64
CA HIS A 235 17.02 13.95 5.97
C HIS A 235 15.93 13.17 6.72
N ALA A 236 16.22 11.93 7.10
CA ALA A 236 15.30 11.04 7.82
C ALA A 236 14.84 11.63 9.17
N VAL A 237 15.72 12.29 9.91
CA VAL A 237 15.35 13.01 11.14
C VAL A 237 14.33 14.11 10.86
N ARG A 238 14.52 14.90 9.79
CA ARG A 238 13.55 15.96 9.41
C ARG A 238 12.21 15.40 9.04
N ASP A 239 12.18 14.33 8.24
CA ASP A 239 10.94 13.69 7.83
C ASP A 239 10.23 13.02 9.00
N ALA A 240 10.93 12.30 9.88
CA ALA A 240 10.34 11.67 11.06
C ALA A 240 9.74 12.70 12.02
N ARG A 241 10.35 13.88 12.16
CA ARG A 241 9.74 15.02 12.88
C ARG A 241 8.49 15.53 12.18
N ALA A 242 8.53 15.66 10.86
CA ALA A 242 7.35 16.07 10.08
C ALA A 242 6.21 15.05 10.13
N TRP A 243 6.50 13.77 10.37
CA TRP A 243 5.49 12.72 10.63
C TRP A 243 4.98 12.71 12.08
N GLY A 244 5.46 13.62 12.94
CA GLY A 244 5.11 13.68 14.35
C GLY A 244 5.69 12.55 15.20
N MET A 245 6.77 11.86 14.73
CA MET A 245 7.32 10.68 15.39
C MET A 245 8.50 11.00 16.34
N LEU A 246 9.20 12.09 16.13
CA LEU A 246 10.30 12.56 16.98
C LEU A 246 9.90 13.88 17.65
N ALA A 247 8.91 13.80 18.53
CA ALA A 247 8.43 14.96 19.27
C ALA A 247 9.46 15.46 20.30
N GLU A 248 9.56 16.78 20.44
CA GLU A 248 10.41 17.42 21.45
C GLU A 248 9.57 18.37 22.32
N PRO A 249 9.68 18.27 23.69
CA PRO A 249 10.45 17.25 24.45
C PRO A 249 9.93 15.84 24.22
N SER A 250 10.81 14.82 24.33
CA SER A 250 10.35 13.42 24.22
C SER A 250 9.55 12.99 25.45
N MET A 251 8.75 11.91 25.32
CA MET A 251 8.08 11.31 26.48
C MET A 251 9.08 10.88 27.57
N ALA A 252 10.28 10.46 27.19
CA ALA A 252 11.35 10.12 28.13
C ALA A 252 11.82 11.37 28.91
N THR A 253 11.91 12.51 28.25
CA THR A 253 12.23 13.82 28.90
C THR A 253 11.19 14.18 29.94
N PHE A 254 9.89 14.10 29.61
CA PHE A 254 8.81 14.35 30.57
C PHE A 254 8.88 13.40 31.78
N VAL A 255 9.13 12.11 31.55
CA VAL A 255 9.28 11.13 32.62
C VAL A 255 10.44 11.49 33.56
N GLU A 256 11.56 11.94 33.01
CA GLU A 256 12.73 12.32 33.83
C GLU A 256 12.51 13.64 34.59
N GLU A 257 11.86 14.62 33.95
CA GLU A 257 11.46 15.88 34.65
C GLU A 257 10.51 15.59 35.82
N ILE A 258 9.53 14.70 35.64
CA ILE A 258 8.59 14.30 36.70
C ILE A 258 9.34 13.60 37.85
N ARG A 259 10.26 12.69 37.52
CA ARG A 259 11.09 12.00 38.53
C ARG A 259 11.96 12.97 39.33
N THR A 260 12.55 13.92 38.64
CA THR A 260 13.43 14.94 39.26
C THR A 260 12.61 15.86 40.18
N GLY A 261 11.43 16.30 39.73
CA GLY A 261 10.52 17.09 40.55
C GLY A 261 10.08 16.36 41.82
N ARG A 262 9.65 15.11 41.72
CA ARG A 262 9.26 14.28 42.88
C ARG A 262 10.40 14.08 43.90
N LYS A 263 11.64 13.89 43.43
CA LYS A 263 12.80 13.82 44.32
C LYS A 263 13.04 15.13 45.08
N ALA A 264 12.86 16.28 44.41
CA ALA A 264 12.98 17.59 45.03
C ALA A 264 11.93 17.81 46.12
N ASP A 265 10.72 17.24 45.96
CA ASP A 265 9.62 17.31 46.91
C ASP A 265 9.73 16.25 48.05
N GLY A 266 10.81 15.45 48.08
CA GLY A 266 11.07 14.47 49.14
C GLY A 266 10.31 13.16 48.97
N GLU A 267 9.69 12.91 47.85
CA GLU A 267 9.05 11.64 47.54
C GLU A 267 10.11 10.59 47.12
N ASP A 268 9.86 9.30 47.51
CA ASP A 268 10.68 8.20 47.03
C ASP A 268 10.43 7.95 45.53
N ALA A 269 11.21 8.63 44.70
CA ALA A 269 11.14 8.55 43.22
C ALA A 269 11.85 7.31 42.68
N SER A 270 12.11 6.28 43.50
CA SER A 270 12.85 5.08 43.13
C SER A 270 12.06 4.20 42.18
N THR A 271 12.64 3.89 41.05
CA THR A 271 12.52 2.72 40.16
C THR A 271 11.16 2.29 39.61
N GLY A 272 10.00 2.83 40.02
CA GLY A 272 8.69 2.48 39.48
C GLY A 272 8.35 3.21 38.16
N PRO A 273 7.43 2.68 37.35
CA PRO A 273 6.94 3.39 36.18
C PRO A 273 6.23 4.68 36.60
N VAL A 274 6.63 5.81 35.99
CA VAL A 274 5.95 7.09 36.22
C VAL A 274 4.54 7.01 35.63
N ARG A 275 3.53 7.17 36.48
CA ARG A 275 2.14 7.25 36.05
C ARG A 275 1.79 8.72 35.78
N ILE A 276 1.44 9.02 34.55
CA ILE A 276 0.89 10.32 34.16
C ILE A 276 -0.63 10.23 34.42
N ASP A 277 -1.13 10.84 35.47
CA ASP A 277 -2.56 10.96 35.74
C ASP A 277 -3.23 12.08 34.92
N ASP A 278 -4.53 12.28 35.07
CA ASP A 278 -5.28 13.24 34.25
C ASP A 278 -4.92 14.69 34.60
N ALA A 279 -4.61 15.00 35.84
CA ALA A 279 -4.20 16.35 36.26
C ALA A 279 -2.83 16.72 35.70
N LEU A 280 -1.88 15.79 35.77
CA LEU A 280 -0.54 15.97 35.19
C LEU A 280 -0.59 16.04 33.67
N LEU A 281 -1.40 15.17 33.02
CA LEU A 281 -1.59 15.21 31.59
C LEU A 281 -2.19 16.54 31.13
N ALA A 282 -3.18 17.08 31.86
CA ALA A 282 -3.76 18.39 31.58
C ALA A 282 -2.71 19.53 31.71
N ALA A 283 -1.86 19.47 32.76
CA ALA A 283 -0.78 20.42 32.96
C ALA A 283 0.29 20.36 31.86
N LEU A 284 0.65 19.16 31.41
CA LEU A 284 1.59 18.95 30.29
C LEU A 284 1.01 19.47 28.98
N LEU A 285 -0.27 19.17 28.68
CA LEU A 285 -0.94 19.66 27.49
C LEU A 285 -1.16 21.18 27.49
N ALA A 286 -1.31 21.81 28.67
CA ALA A 286 -1.36 23.26 28.76
C ALA A 286 -0.04 23.94 28.35
N LYS A 287 1.09 23.27 28.61
CA LYS A 287 2.44 23.74 28.21
C LYS A 287 2.80 23.32 26.77
N HIS A 288 2.35 22.16 26.34
CA HIS A 288 2.67 21.55 25.05
C HIS A 288 1.38 21.11 24.34
N PRO A 289 0.52 22.04 23.88
CA PRO A 289 -0.81 21.75 23.37
C PRO A 289 -0.80 20.92 22.08
N ASP A 290 0.29 20.97 21.33
CA ASP A 290 0.45 20.29 20.04
C ASP A 290 1.36 19.06 20.11
N HIS A 291 1.68 18.59 21.34
CA HIS A 291 2.55 17.43 21.48
C HIS A 291 1.80 16.13 21.13
N PRO A 292 2.23 15.38 20.09
CA PRO A 292 1.46 14.27 19.55
C PRO A 292 1.24 13.14 20.56
N ASP A 293 2.24 12.76 21.36
CA ASP A 293 2.09 11.66 22.32
C ASP A 293 1.19 12.03 23.50
N LEU A 294 1.20 13.30 23.93
CA LEU A 294 0.28 13.79 24.96
C LEU A 294 -1.15 13.88 24.44
N LEU A 295 -1.33 14.34 23.19
CA LEU A 295 -2.63 14.35 22.53
C LEU A 295 -3.17 12.94 22.38
N GLU A 296 -2.36 11.99 21.92
CA GLU A 296 -2.76 10.59 21.80
C GLU A 296 -3.17 10.01 23.16
N LEU A 297 -2.35 10.21 24.19
CA LEU A 297 -2.64 9.71 25.54
C LEU A 297 -3.97 10.27 26.06
N TRP A 298 -4.23 11.55 25.86
CA TRP A 298 -5.50 12.18 26.27
C TRP A 298 -6.68 11.63 25.47
N LEU A 299 -6.54 11.56 24.13
CA LEU A 299 -7.58 11.09 23.24
C LEU A 299 -7.94 9.61 23.51
N ARG A 300 -6.94 8.74 23.72
CA ARG A 300 -7.17 7.33 24.07
C ARG A 300 -7.94 7.16 25.38
N ARG A 301 -7.78 8.09 26.34
CA ARG A 301 -8.55 8.09 27.59
C ARG A 301 -9.96 8.62 27.41
N ALA A 302 -10.10 9.75 26.67
CA ALA A 302 -11.38 10.41 26.44
C ALA A 302 -12.33 9.57 25.56
N LEU A 303 -11.79 8.79 24.63
CA LEU A 303 -12.53 8.01 23.64
C LEU A 303 -12.50 6.51 23.93
N LYS A 304 -12.49 6.12 25.22
CA LYS A 304 -12.67 4.73 25.63
C LYS A 304 -14.02 4.19 25.15
N ASP A 305 -14.07 2.89 24.88
CA ASP A 305 -15.27 2.15 24.57
C ASP A 305 -16.03 2.68 23.33
N ASP A 306 -15.29 3.15 22.31
CA ASP A 306 -15.84 3.69 21.05
C ASP A 306 -16.84 4.86 21.24
N ALA A 307 -16.68 5.64 22.29
CA ALA A 307 -17.50 6.80 22.53
C ALA A 307 -17.41 7.82 21.37
N ALA A 308 -18.54 8.35 20.95
CA ALA A 308 -18.54 9.42 19.96
C ALA A 308 -17.77 10.65 20.49
N PRO A 309 -16.88 11.26 19.69
CA PRO A 309 -16.10 12.40 20.14
C PRO A 309 -17.00 13.62 20.40
N GLY A 310 -16.95 14.15 21.62
CA GLY A 310 -17.50 15.47 21.90
C GLY A 310 -16.68 16.58 21.21
N PRO A 311 -17.14 17.85 21.21
CA PRO A 311 -16.49 18.93 20.46
C PRO A 311 -14.99 19.11 20.74
N ASP A 312 -14.56 19.02 22.02
CA ASP A 312 -13.14 19.13 22.39
C ASP A 312 -12.32 17.93 21.88
N ALA A 313 -12.85 16.72 22.03
CA ALA A 313 -12.20 15.51 21.52
C ALA A 313 -12.10 15.53 19.98
N ALA A 314 -13.13 16.00 19.28
CA ALA A 314 -13.11 16.12 17.83
C ALA A 314 -12.04 17.14 17.37
N ALA A 315 -11.94 18.30 18.04
CA ALA A 315 -10.91 19.30 17.74
C ALA A 315 -9.49 18.75 17.97
N ARG A 316 -9.27 18.03 19.08
CA ARG A 316 -7.97 17.40 19.39
C ARG A 316 -7.65 16.23 18.44
N LEU A 317 -8.65 15.45 18.00
CA LEU A 317 -8.48 14.42 16.96
C LEU A 317 -8.03 15.04 15.63
N ALA A 318 -8.67 16.12 15.20
CA ALA A 318 -8.29 16.83 13.97
C ALA A 318 -6.86 17.37 14.08
N LYS A 319 -6.49 17.93 15.23
CA LYS A 319 -5.13 18.40 15.50
C LYS A 319 -4.12 17.26 15.47
N TYR A 320 -4.38 16.17 16.19
CA TYR A 320 -3.53 14.98 16.20
C TYR A 320 -3.35 14.40 14.81
N SER A 321 -4.44 14.25 14.04
CA SER A 321 -4.41 13.75 12.66
C SER A 321 -3.56 14.65 11.74
N SER A 322 -3.56 15.98 11.96
CA SER A 322 -2.72 16.90 11.18
C SER A 322 -1.23 16.75 11.49
N ILE A 323 -0.86 16.32 12.70
CA ILE A 323 0.52 16.08 13.13
C ILE A 323 0.99 14.68 12.72
N ARG A 324 0.11 13.65 12.82
CA ARG A 324 0.35 12.26 12.46
C ARG A 324 -0.60 11.80 11.34
N PRO A 325 -0.42 12.30 10.11
CA PRO A 325 -1.37 12.06 9.02
C PRO A 325 -1.44 10.59 8.56
N ALA A 326 -0.41 9.79 8.86
CA ALA A 326 -0.38 8.38 8.53
C ALA A 326 -1.16 7.48 9.53
N ASP A 327 -1.51 8.00 10.73
CA ASP A 327 -2.26 7.22 11.72
C ASP A 327 -3.73 7.08 11.29
N PRO A 328 -4.22 5.86 11.00
CA PRO A 328 -5.60 5.63 10.57
C PRO A 328 -6.62 5.76 11.70
N TRP A 329 -6.18 5.74 12.96
CA TRP A 329 -7.10 5.73 14.11
C TRP A 329 -8.01 6.97 14.18
N PRO A 330 -7.53 8.22 14.05
CA PRO A 330 -8.41 9.39 14.01
C PRO A 330 -9.45 9.31 12.90
N HIS A 331 -9.05 8.85 11.73
CA HIS A 331 -9.95 8.69 10.58
C HIS A 331 -11.04 7.65 10.86
N ARG A 332 -10.71 6.52 11.54
CA ARG A 332 -11.71 5.52 11.95
C ARG A 332 -12.74 6.10 12.91
N VAL A 333 -12.28 6.86 13.92
CA VAL A 333 -13.18 7.49 14.91
C VAL A 333 -14.09 8.52 14.23
N LEU A 334 -13.53 9.40 13.40
CA LEU A 334 -14.29 10.47 12.75
C LEU A 334 -15.23 9.93 11.66
N ALA A 335 -14.79 8.93 10.86
CA ALA A 335 -15.67 8.28 9.89
C ALA A 335 -16.87 7.63 10.57
N LYS A 336 -16.62 6.87 11.65
CA LYS A 336 -17.69 6.22 12.43
C LYS A 336 -18.66 7.25 12.99
N ALA A 337 -18.17 8.30 13.65
CA ALA A 337 -19.01 9.36 14.23
C ALA A 337 -19.87 10.05 13.17
N ALA A 338 -19.30 10.36 12.00
CA ALA A 338 -20.03 10.99 10.90
C ALA A 338 -21.12 10.05 10.32
N LEU A 339 -20.81 8.76 10.13
CA LEU A 339 -21.77 7.77 9.65
C LEU A 339 -22.90 7.53 10.65
N ASP A 340 -22.62 7.43 11.94
CA ASP A 340 -23.61 7.27 13.01
C ASP A 340 -24.54 8.48 13.11
N ALA A 341 -24.01 9.69 12.84
CA ALA A 341 -24.81 10.94 12.74
C ALA A 341 -25.56 11.07 11.41
N GLY A 342 -25.39 10.15 10.46
CA GLY A 342 -25.97 10.24 9.12
C GLY A 342 -25.29 11.29 8.20
N ASP A 343 -24.21 11.91 8.65
CA ASP A 343 -23.44 12.88 7.86
C ASP A 343 -22.45 12.17 6.94
N ARG A 344 -22.96 11.64 5.85
CA ARG A 344 -22.16 11.00 4.83
C ARG A 344 -21.15 11.92 4.17
N ALA A 345 -21.40 13.24 4.18
CA ALA A 345 -20.49 14.19 3.58
C ALA A 345 -19.20 14.32 4.41
N ALA A 346 -19.34 14.42 5.72
CA ALA A 346 -18.21 14.47 6.65
C ALA A 346 -17.43 13.14 6.71
N ALA A 347 -18.09 12.00 6.44
CA ALA A 347 -17.42 10.70 6.47
C ALA A 347 -16.43 10.48 5.29
N VAL A 348 -16.69 11.07 4.11
CA VAL A 348 -15.93 10.79 2.88
C VAL A 348 -14.41 10.99 3.02
N PRO A 349 -13.88 12.16 3.46
CA PRO A 349 -12.43 12.36 3.52
C PRO A 349 -11.73 11.37 4.47
N HIS A 350 -12.43 10.91 5.50
CA HIS A 350 -11.89 9.92 6.43
C HIS A 350 -11.92 8.51 5.85
N LEU A 351 -12.98 8.16 5.13
CA LEU A 351 -13.07 6.87 4.43
C LEU A 351 -12.05 6.79 3.29
N GLU A 352 -11.81 7.88 2.56
CA GLU A 352 -10.77 7.94 1.53
C GLU A 352 -9.38 7.70 2.12
N ALA A 353 -9.03 8.36 3.23
CA ALA A 353 -7.76 8.14 3.91
C ALA A 353 -7.59 6.69 4.41
N LEU A 354 -8.67 6.07 4.89
CA LEU A 354 -8.66 4.66 5.31
C LEU A 354 -8.53 3.69 4.14
N ASP A 355 -9.19 3.97 3.01
CA ASP A 355 -9.10 3.16 1.80
C ASP A 355 -7.70 3.22 1.18
N GLU A 356 -7.09 4.41 1.14
CA GLU A 356 -5.71 4.58 0.68
C GLU A 356 -4.69 3.85 1.55
N ALA A 357 -4.92 3.81 2.87
CA ALA A 357 -4.04 3.14 3.83
C ALA A 357 -4.25 1.61 3.91
N SER A 358 -5.24 1.06 3.21
CA SER A 358 -5.60 -0.36 3.28
C SER A 358 -5.35 -1.09 1.96
N ASP A 359 -4.69 -2.25 2.03
CA ASP A 359 -4.38 -3.09 0.87
C ASP A 359 -5.34 -4.27 0.67
N ASN A 360 -6.06 -4.65 1.73
CA ASN A 360 -6.84 -5.88 1.78
C ASN A 360 -8.26 -5.71 2.36
N ASP A 361 -8.66 -4.50 2.74
CA ASP A 361 -10.01 -4.23 3.24
C ASP A 361 -10.83 -3.45 2.19
N ALA A 362 -11.74 -4.13 1.52
CA ALA A 362 -12.62 -3.54 0.51
C ALA A 362 -13.79 -2.74 1.12
N ASN A 363 -14.02 -2.78 2.43
CA ASN A 363 -15.21 -2.18 3.04
C ASN A 363 -15.21 -0.67 2.91
N PHE A 364 -14.05 -0.01 3.01
CA PHE A 364 -13.96 1.45 2.83
C PHE A 364 -14.34 1.85 1.41
N ALA A 365 -13.79 1.17 0.40
CA ALA A 365 -14.15 1.39 -1.00
C ALA A 365 -15.63 1.12 -1.28
N LYS A 366 -16.20 0.05 -0.71
CA LYS A 366 -17.63 -0.25 -0.83
C LYS A 366 -18.52 0.85 -0.22
N GLU A 367 -18.13 1.38 0.95
CA GLU A 367 -18.91 2.44 1.59
C GLU A 367 -18.81 3.77 0.82
N LEU A 368 -17.62 4.12 0.33
CA LEU A 368 -17.42 5.27 -0.56
C LEU A 368 -18.28 5.14 -1.83
N ALA A 369 -18.29 3.95 -2.45
CA ALA A 369 -19.13 3.70 -3.63
C ALA A 369 -20.63 3.88 -3.33
N ARG A 370 -21.12 3.43 -2.16
CA ARG A 370 -22.52 3.65 -1.72
C ARG A 370 -22.83 5.13 -1.51
N ILE A 371 -21.92 5.86 -0.89
CA ILE A 371 -22.08 7.30 -0.66
C ILE A 371 -22.14 8.04 -2.00
N GLU A 372 -21.19 7.82 -2.90
CA GLU A 372 -21.15 8.49 -4.19
C GLU A 372 -22.34 8.12 -5.08
N ARG A 373 -22.82 6.87 -5.03
CA ARG A 373 -24.07 6.47 -5.67
C ARG A 373 -25.27 7.24 -5.14
N SER A 374 -25.37 7.44 -3.81
CA SER A 374 -26.45 8.23 -3.19
C SER A 374 -26.40 9.72 -3.57
N ARG A 375 -25.22 10.23 -3.88
CA ARG A 375 -24.98 11.59 -4.38
C ARG A 375 -25.23 11.75 -5.88
N ARG A 376 -25.65 10.69 -6.56
CA ARG A 376 -25.84 10.64 -8.01
C ARG A 376 -24.55 10.91 -8.79
N ASN A 377 -23.41 10.48 -8.25
CA ASN A 377 -22.10 10.52 -8.90
C ASN A 377 -21.64 9.10 -9.33
N PRO A 378 -22.26 8.52 -10.37
CA PRO A 378 -22.05 7.12 -10.73
C PRO A 378 -20.62 6.84 -11.22
N LYS A 379 -19.92 7.82 -11.78
CA LYS A 379 -18.53 7.63 -12.23
C LYS A 379 -17.60 7.39 -11.04
N ARG A 380 -17.68 8.27 -10.01
CA ARG A 380 -16.86 8.12 -8.81
C ARG A 380 -17.28 6.88 -7.99
N ALA A 381 -18.56 6.57 -7.96
CA ALA A 381 -19.05 5.32 -7.38
C ALA A 381 -18.42 4.09 -8.07
N LEU A 382 -18.27 4.12 -9.41
CA LEU A 382 -17.65 3.03 -10.16
C LEU A 382 -16.13 2.92 -9.87
N GLU A 383 -15.43 4.03 -9.71
CA GLU A 383 -14.02 4.02 -9.31
C GLU A 383 -13.80 3.25 -8.00
N HIS A 384 -14.59 3.59 -6.97
CA HIS A 384 -14.52 2.90 -5.68
C HIS A 384 -15.02 1.44 -5.75
N ALA A 385 -16.09 1.15 -6.50
CA ALA A 385 -16.57 -0.21 -6.69
C ALA A 385 -15.55 -1.08 -7.44
N THR A 386 -14.84 -0.50 -8.41
CA THR A 386 -13.75 -1.17 -9.13
C THR A 386 -12.58 -1.48 -8.20
N ARG A 387 -12.22 -0.54 -7.29
CA ARG A 387 -11.21 -0.79 -6.28
C ARG A 387 -11.62 -1.92 -5.33
N ALA A 388 -12.87 -1.92 -4.83
CA ALA A 388 -13.37 -3.02 -4.02
C ALA A 388 -13.28 -4.36 -4.75
N ALA A 389 -13.64 -4.40 -6.03
CA ALA A 389 -13.55 -5.60 -6.86
C ALA A 389 -12.10 -6.04 -7.20
N ARG A 390 -11.11 -5.14 -7.10
CA ARG A 390 -9.70 -5.53 -7.18
C ARG A 390 -9.24 -6.27 -5.92
N ILE A 391 -9.69 -5.82 -4.75
CA ILE A 391 -9.35 -6.46 -3.47
C ILE A 391 -10.09 -7.80 -3.35
N GLU A 392 -11.39 -7.80 -3.56
CA GLU A 392 -12.25 -9.00 -3.44
C GLU A 392 -12.63 -9.54 -4.82
N ALA A 393 -11.62 -9.89 -5.61
CA ALA A 393 -11.81 -10.25 -7.01
C ALA A 393 -12.65 -11.53 -7.22
N TYR A 394 -12.75 -12.38 -6.21
CA TYR A 394 -13.48 -13.65 -6.24
C TYR A 394 -14.76 -13.64 -5.41
N ASP A 395 -15.16 -12.50 -4.83
CA ASP A 395 -16.43 -12.38 -4.10
C ASP A 395 -17.59 -12.04 -5.06
N PRO A 396 -18.60 -12.93 -5.20
CA PRO A 396 -19.74 -12.69 -6.09
C PRO A 396 -20.53 -11.44 -5.72
N ALA A 397 -20.69 -11.14 -4.41
CA ALA A 397 -21.47 -9.98 -3.97
C ALA A 397 -20.79 -8.67 -4.38
N THR A 398 -19.47 -8.60 -4.25
CA THR A 398 -18.67 -7.44 -4.69
C THR A 398 -18.72 -7.29 -6.22
N ARG A 399 -18.67 -8.40 -6.97
CA ARG A 399 -18.81 -8.37 -8.42
C ARG A 399 -20.22 -7.93 -8.86
N GLU A 400 -21.28 -8.40 -8.20
CA GLU A 400 -22.66 -7.93 -8.46
C GLU A 400 -22.80 -6.44 -8.17
N PHE A 401 -22.25 -5.96 -7.06
CA PHE A 401 -22.25 -4.56 -6.68
C PHE A 401 -21.54 -3.68 -7.72
N ALA A 402 -20.34 -4.05 -8.15
CA ALA A 402 -19.60 -3.33 -9.17
C ALA A 402 -20.32 -3.33 -10.52
N ALA A 403 -20.91 -4.47 -10.93
CA ALA A 403 -21.68 -4.57 -12.16
C ALA A 403 -22.90 -3.62 -12.17
N ALA A 404 -23.62 -3.54 -11.04
CA ALA A 404 -24.78 -2.66 -10.93
C ALA A 404 -24.39 -1.19 -11.07
N ILE A 405 -23.32 -0.76 -10.39
CA ILE A 405 -22.81 0.60 -10.48
C ILE A 405 -22.26 0.92 -11.88
N ALA A 406 -21.60 -0.03 -12.53
CA ALA A 406 -21.12 0.13 -13.90
C ALA A 406 -22.25 0.39 -14.89
N VAL A 407 -23.40 -0.32 -14.76
CA VAL A 407 -24.61 -0.05 -15.56
C VAL A 407 -25.14 1.36 -15.30
N GLU A 408 -25.21 1.79 -14.03
CA GLU A 408 -25.68 3.13 -13.65
C GLU A 408 -24.73 4.24 -14.16
N ALA A 409 -23.42 3.97 -14.19
CA ALA A 409 -22.42 4.86 -14.76
C ALA A 409 -22.42 4.89 -16.30
N GLY A 410 -23.14 3.96 -16.93
CA GLY A 410 -23.18 3.79 -18.37
C GLY A 410 -21.92 3.12 -18.94
N ASP A 411 -21.04 2.56 -18.10
CA ASP A 411 -19.88 1.76 -18.53
C ASP A 411 -20.31 0.29 -18.70
N LEU A 412 -20.87 0.00 -19.88
CA LEU A 412 -21.35 -1.33 -20.19
C LEU A 412 -20.21 -2.36 -20.36
N GLN A 413 -18.99 -1.92 -20.68
CA GLN A 413 -17.85 -2.83 -20.79
C GLN A 413 -17.41 -3.29 -19.39
N ALA A 414 -17.30 -2.37 -18.43
CA ALA A 414 -17.05 -2.74 -17.04
C ALA A 414 -18.18 -3.63 -16.47
N ALA A 415 -19.44 -3.30 -16.76
CA ALA A 415 -20.58 -4.13 -16.36
C ALA A 415 -20.48 -5.55 -16.92
N ARG A 416 -20.18 -5.68 -18.23
CA ARG A 416 -20.00 -6.97 -18.89
C ARG A 416 -18.91 -7.80 -18.21
N LEU A 417 -17.76 -7.20 -17.94
CA LEU A 417 -16.62 -7.83 -17.30
C LEU A 417 -16.99 -8.43 -15.93
N HIS A 418 -17.66 -7.66 -15.08
CA HIS A 418 -18.07 -8.14 -13.76
C HIS A 418 -19.16 -9.22 -13.84
N VAL A 419 -20.15 -9.10 -14.77
CA VAL A 419 -21.18 -10.12 -14.95
C VAL A 419 -20.60 -11.39 -15.56
N GLU A 420 -19.64 -11.31 -16.48
CA GLU A 420 -18.94 -12.48 -17.02
C GLU A 420 -18.18 -13.22 -15.92
N ALA A 421 -17.47 -12.49 -15.03
CA ALA A 421 -16.81 -13.06 -13.86
C ALA A 421 -17.79 -13.87 -12.99
N LEU A 422 -19.01 -13.36 -12.74
CA LEU A 422 -20.04 -14.07 -11.99
C LEU A 422 -20.41 -15.43 -12.62
N THR A 423 -20.42 -15.55 -13.94
CA THR A 423 -20.68 -16.84 -14.61
C THR A 423 -19.59 -17.89 -14.35
N LYS A 424 -18.39 -17.46 -13.95
CA LYS A 424 -17.26 -18.32 -13.57
C LYS A 424 -17.23 -18.60 -12.07
N LEU A 425 -17.59 -17.62 -11.27
CA LEU A 425 -17.64 -17.75 -9.81
C LEU A 425 -18.81 -18.63 -9.36
N GLU A 426 -19.97 -18.47 -10.00
CA GLU A 426 -21.22 -19.19 -9.69
C GLU A 426 -21.85 -19.81 -10.95
N PRO A 427 -21.22 -20.84 -11.54
CA PRO A 427 -21.63 -21.39 -12.84
C PRO A 427 -23.01 -22.05 -12.84
N SER A 428 -23.54 -22.45 -11.69
CA SER A 428 -24.87 -23.01 -11.53
C SER A 428 -25.99 -21.95 -11.49
N VAL A 429 -25.66 -20.66 -11.33
CA VAL A 429 -26.63 -19.57 -11.22
C VAL A 429 -26.99 -19.06 -12.62
N GLU A 430 -28.13 -19.53 -13.16
CA GLU A 430 -28.62 -19.18 -14.53
C GLU A 430 -28.82 -17.67 -14.72
N ARG A 431 -29.21 -16.96 -13.67
CA ARG A 431 -29.42 -15.51 -13.67
C ARG A 431 -28.18 -14.74 -14.18
N HIS A 432 -26.97 -15.22 -13.93
CA HIS A 432 -25.75 -14.55 -14.37
C HIS A 432 -25.59 -14.62 -15.90
N ARG A 433 -25.89 -15.77 -16.52
CA ARG A 433 -25.89 -15.91 -17.99
C ARG A 433 -26.95 -15.02 -18.66
N GLN A 434 -28.14 -14.94 -18.07
CA GLN A 434 -29.22 -14.06 -18.55
C GLN A 434 -28.80 -12.57 -18.46
N ARG A 435 -28.16 -12.17 -17.34
CA ARG A 435 -27.66 -10.82 -17.18
C ARG A 435 -26.54 -10.50 -18.17
N LEU A 436 -25.64 -11.45 -18.44
CA LEU A 436 -24.58 -11.27 -19.43
C LEU A 436 -25.16 -11.03 -20.81
N ALA A 437 -26.10 -11.87 -21.25
CA ALA A 437 -26.78 -11.71 -22.53
C ALA A 437 -27.47 -10.33 -22.65
N LYS A 438 -28.13 -9.86 -21.57
CA LYS A 438 -28.74 -8.54 -21.54
C LYS A 438 -27.76 -7.40 -21.67
N VAL A 439 -26.60 -7.49 -21.01
CA VAL A 439 -25.53 -6.48 -21.12
C VAL A 439 -24.94 -6.48 -22.52
N ASP A 440 -24.72 -7.66 -23.13
CA ASP A 440 -24.24 -7.80 -24.51
C ASP A 440 -25.24 -7.17 -25.50
N GLU A 441 -26.55 -7.36 -25.30
CA GLU A 441 -27.59 -6.69 -26.09
C GLU A 441 -27.56 -5.16 -25.95
N MET A 442 -27.34 -4.64 -24.72
CA MET A 442 -27.23 -3.20 -24.49
C MET A 442 -25.98 -2.62 -25.19
N ILE A 443 -24.87 -3.33 -25.19
CA ILE A 443 -23.64 -2.94 -25.92
C ILE A 443 -23.93 -2.91 -27.42
N ALA A 444 -24.54 -3.95 -27.97
CA ALA A 444 -24.87 -4.02 -29.40
C ALA A 444 -25.80 -2.89 -29.86
N ARG A 445 -26.82 -2.58 -29.05
CA ARG A 445 -27.74 -1.45 -29.35
C ARG A 445 -27.06 -0.10 -29.34
N ARG A 446 -26.04 0.08 -28.49
CA ARG A 446 -25.26 1.34 -28.40
C ARG A 446 -24.23 1.50 -29.54
N ALA A 447 -23.80 0.38 -30.13
CA ALA A 447 -22.88 0.35 -31.26
C ALA A 447 -23.62 0.42 -32.62
N ALA A 448 -24.95 0.25 -32.64
CA ALA A 448 -25.75 0.42 -33.83
C ALA A 448 -25.80 1.92 -34.21
N PRO A 449 -25.59 2.28 -35.50
CA PRO A 449 -25.51 3.66 -35.98
C PRO A 449 -26.83 4.42 -35.82
#